data_ee3710e0697bec34b3f78b5aa37443ed
#
_entry.id   ee3710e0697bec34b3f78b5aa37443ed
#
_cell.length_a   1.000
_cell.length_b   1.000
_cell.length_c   1.000
_cell.angle_alpha   90.00
_cell.angle_beta   90.00
_cell.angle_gamma   90.00
#
_symmetry.space_group_name_H-M   'P 1'
#
loop_
_entity.id
_entity.type
_entity.pdbx_description
1 polymer ?
#
loop_
_entity_poly.entity_id
_entity_poly.type
_entity_poly.pdbx_seq_one_letter_code
_entity_poly.pdbx_strand_id
1 'polypeptide(L)'
;MLASVTMTESSAAAQSPQSSPSPSYTTAVTVEDFRRNLDAVRARIDAAAKRAGRDATEIRLLPVSKTVPEERLRTAFAAGITQMGENKVQEAQRKSENLADLGISWSVIGHLQTNKAKNVAAFADEFQALDSLRLAEALDRRLQAAGRGLDVYVQVNSSGEPSKFGLEPADVADFLAALPAYSSLRVRGLMTLAANTDDAARVRECFSIMRRLRDAALQAGTVGDGLLSMGMSGDFEAAIEGGSTCVRVGQAIFGARATPDSHYWPETPQTA
;
A
#
# COMPACT_ATOMS: atom_id res chain seq x y z
N MET A 1 31.36 17.29 -66.57
CA MET A 1 30.74 18.11 -65.54
C MET A 1 29.83 17.21 -64.71
N LEU A 2 30.36 16.75 -63.56
CA LEU A 2 29.61 15.90 -62.61
C LEU A 2 29.14 16.80 -61.47
N ALA A 3 27.82 16.91 -61.28
CA ALA A 3 27.21 17.66 -60.18
C ALA A 3 27.06 16.75 -58.97
N SER A 4 27.76 17.07 -57.87
CA SER A 4 27.60 16.47 -56.57
C SER A 4 26.30 16.98 -55.91
N VAL A 5 25.42 16.05 -55.55
CA VAL A 5 24.24 16.31 -54.69
C VAL A 5 24.66 15.95 -53.27
N THR A 6 24.77 16.98 -52.42
CA THR A 6 24.94 16.83 -50.97
C THR A 6 23.60 16.60 -50.33
N MET A 7 23.36 15.40 -49.75
CA MET A 7 22.24 15.11 -48.87
C MET A 7 22.56 15.63 -47.47
N THR A 8 21.76 16.57 -46.99
CA THR A 8 21.74 16.99 -45.58
C THR A 8 20.81 16.09 -44.80
N GLU A 9 21.41 15.21 -43.97
CA GLU A 9 20.66 14.44 -42.97
C GLU A 9 20.19 15.39 -41.83
N SER A 10 18.89 15.58 -41.74
CA SER A 10 18.27 16.24 -40.61
C SER A 10 18.07 15.22 -39.48
N SER A 11 18.92 15.31 -38.48
CA SER A 11 18.79 14.53 -37.23
C SER A 11 17.66 15.13 -36.38
N ALA A 12 16.47 14.56 -36.46
CA ALA A 12 15.39 14.84 -35.52
C ALA A 12 15.70 14.09 -34.21
N ALA A 13 16.23 14.82 -33.23
CA ALA A 13 16.37 14.32 -31.86
C ALA A 13 14.98 14.03 -31.29
N ALA A 14 14.69 12.76 -31.04
CA ALA A 14 13.49 12.33 -30.33
C ALA A 14 13.53 12.88 -28.90
N GLN A 15 12.67 13.84 -28.62
CA GLN A 15 12.43 14.34 -27.26
C GLN A 15 11.77 13.22 -26.45
N SER A 16 12.45 12.77 -25.40
CA SER A 16 11.86 11.86 -24.40
C SER A 16 10.59 12.47 -23.82
N PRO A 17 9.50 11.71 -23.61
CA PRO A 17 8.29 12.23 -23.03
C PRO A 17 8.59 12.78 -21.64
N GLN A 18 8.32 14.06 -21.43
CA GLN A 18 8.43 14.73 -20.14
C GLN A 18 7.38 14.13 -19.22
N SER A 19 7.84 13.46 -18.14
CA SER A 19 6.97 12.98 -17.06
C SER A 19 6.17 14.15 -16.50
N SER A 20 4.86 14.01 -16.43
CA SER A 20 3.97 15.00 -15.80
C SER A 20 4.45 15.26 -14.37
N PRO A 21 4.56 16.52 -13.92
CA PRO A 21 5.02 16.83 -12.59
C PRO A 21 4.07 16.19 -11.58
N SER A 22 4.61 15.37 -10.66
CA SER A 22 3.85 14.81 -9.55
C SER A 22 3.17 15.95 -8.78
N PRO A 23 1.90 15.80 -8.35
CA PRO A 23 1.20 16.86 -7.64
C PRO A 23 2.00 17.27 -6.40
N SER A 24 2.30 18.56 -6.26
CA SER A 24 2.98 19.09 -5.09
C SER A 24 1.99 19.14 -3.92
N TYR A 25 2.17 18.26 -2.93
CA TYR A 25 1.36 18.27 -1.73
C TYR A 25 1.97 19.19 -0.67
N THR A 26 1.20 20.17 -0.19
CA THR A 26 1.61 21.05 0.91
C THR A 26 1.72 20.25 2.21
N THR A 27 2.80 20.47 2.96
CA THR A 27 3.00 19.81 4.25
C THR A 27 1.96 20.26 5.26
N ALA A 28 1.17 19.33 5.81
CA ALA A 28 0.22 19.62 6.87
C ALA A 28 0.95 19.79 8.21
N VAL A 29 0.68 20.86 8.91
CA VAL A 29 1.30 21.20 10.21
C VAL A 29 0.25 21.43 11.28
N THR A 30 -0.87 22.06 10.96
CA THR A 30 -1.98 22.36 11.87
C THR A 30 -3.11 21.33 11.77
N VAL A 31 -3.99 21.29 12.76
CA VAL A 31 -5.19 20.44 12.74
C VAL A 31 -6.08 20.77 11.52
N GLU A 32 -6.19 22.05 11.19
CA GLU A 32 -6.94 22.55 10.03
C GLU A 32 -6.34 22.08 8.71
N ASP A 33 -5.01 22.03 8.61
CA ASP A 33 -4.34 21.50 7.42
C ASP A 33 -4.67 20.02 7.22
N PHE A 34 -4.58 19.23 8.30
CA PHE A 34 -4.92 17.81 8.26
C PHE A 34 -6.39 17.58 7.90
N ARG A 35 -7.31 18.33 8.50
CA ARG A 35 -8.74 18.24 8.17
C ARG A 35 -8.99 18.57 6.70
N ARG A 36 -8.47 19.69 6.21
CA ARG A 36 -8.58 20.07 4.80
C ARG A 36 -8.05 18.98 3.86
N ASN A 37 -6.87 18.41 4.15
CA ASN A 37 -6.28 17.37 3.32
C ASN A 37 -7.10 16.07 3.38
N LEU A 38 -7.62 15.69 4.55
CA LEU A 38 -8.51 14.55 4.71
C LEU A 38 -9.80 14.73 3.90
N ASP A 39 -10.42 15.89 3.98
CA ASP A 39 -11.66 16.19 3.26
C ASP A 39 -11.44 16.17 1.75
N ALA A 40 -10.31 16.71 1.27
CA ALA A 40 -9.93 16.62 -0.14
C ALA A 40 -9.73 15.17 -0.62
N VAL A 41 -9.09 14.32 0.19
CA VAL A 41 -8.91 12.89 -0.14
C VAL A 41 -10.26 12.17 -0.09
N ARG A 42 -11.09 12.41 0.90
CA ARG A 42 -12.44 11.82 1.00
C ARG A 42 -13.32 12.19 -0.17
N ALA A 43 -13.33 13.46 -0.58
CA ALA A 43 -14.07 13.91 -1.76
C ALA A 43 -13.63 13.17 -3.05
N ARG A 44 -12.34 12.87 -3.20
CA ARG A 44 -11.83 12.07 -4.32
C ARG A 44 -12.26 10.60 -4.21
N ILE A 45 -12.28 10.02 -3.00
CA ILE A 45 -12.79 8.67 -2.75
C ILE A 45 -14.27 8.60 -3.12
N ASP A 46 -15.09 9.55 -2.65
CA ASP A 46 -16.52 9.63 -2.95
C ASP A 46 -16.79 9.73 -4.45
N ALA A 47 -16.03 10.58 -5.14
CA ALA A 47 -16.15 10.73 -6.59
C ALA A 47 -15.78 9.44 -7.35
N ALA A 48 -14.72 8.73 -6.93
CA ALA A 48 -14.31 7.47 -7.53
C ALA A 48 -15.33 6.34 -7.24
N ALA A 49 -15.83 6.24 -6.01
CA ALA A 49 -16.88 5.29 -5.63
C ALA A 49 -18.15 5.52 -6.46
N LYS A 50 -18.58 6.77 -6.61
CA LYS A 50 -19.74 7.12 -7.44
C LYS A 50 -19.55 6.72 -8.91
N ARG A 51 -18.38 6.94 -9.50
CA ARG A 51 -18.08 6.47 -10.87
C ARG A 51 -18.14 4.96 -10.99
N ALA A 52 -17.76 4.25 -9.94
CA ALA A 52 -17.79 2.79 -9.89
C ALA A 52 -19.17 2.21 -9.49
N GLY A 53 -20.18 3.04 -9.22
CA GLY A 53 -21.48 2.59 -8.73
C GLY A 53 -21.44 1.95 -7.35
N ARG A 54 -20.48 2.37 -6.49
CA ARG A 54 -20.23 1.82 -5.15
C ARG A 54 -20.56 2.84 -4.06
N ASP A 55 -20.85 2.34 -2.86
CA ASP A 55 -20.93 3.19 -1.68
C ASP A 55 -19.51 3.53 -1.16
N ALA A 56 -19.25 4.82 -0.95
CA ALA A 56 -17.96 5.28 -0.43
C ALA A 56 -17.69 4.77 1.01
N THR A 57 -18.71 4.43 1.77
CA THR A 57 -18.57 3.85 3.11
C THR A 57 -17.93 2.47 3.13
N GLU A 58 -17.92 1.75 1.99
CA GLU A 58 -17.21 0.49 1.83
C GLU A 58 -15.69 0.66 1.72
N ILE A 59 -15.21 1.90 1.57
CA ILE A 59 -13.82 2.19 1.24
C ILE A 59 -13.14 2.84 2.45
N ARG A 60 -12.32 2.05 3.13
CA ARG A 60 -11.49 2.53 4.23
C ARG A 60 -10.33 3.36 3.70
N LEU A 61 -10.14 4.54 4.25
CA LEU A 61 -8.91 5.34 4.07
C LEU A 61 -7.93 4.98 5.18
N LEU A 62 -6.76 4.44 4.82
CA LEU A 62 -5.64 4.22 5.73
C LEU A 62 -4.56 5.28 5.50
N PRO A 63 -4.43 6.28 6.39
CA PRO A 63 -3.35 7.26 6.33
C PRO A 63 -1.99 6.61 6.56
N VAL A 64 -1.02 6.84 5.65
CA VAL A 64 0.32 6.26 5.73
C VAL A 64 1.30 7.29 6.28
N SER A 65 1.75 7.07 7.51
CA SER A 65 2.51 8.02 8.33
C SER A 65 4.04 7.81 8.30
N LYS A 66 4.53 6.96 7.38
CA LYS A 66 5.98 6.72 7.25
C LYS A 66 6.76 8.02 7.14
N THR A 67 7.87 8.13 7.89
CA THR A 67 8.75 9.31 7.97
C THR A 67 8.13 10.59 8.55
N VAL A 68 6.89 10.56 8.98
CA VAL A 68 6.25 11.70 9.64
C VAL A 68 6.70 11.76 11.11
N PRO A 69 7.18 12.90 11.62
CA PRO A 69 7.55 13.05 13.02
C PRO A 69 6.37 12.87 13.98
N GLU A 70 6.62 12.33 15.15
CA GLU A 70 5.59 11.98 16.15
C GLU A 70 4.75 13.19 16.61
N GLU A 71 5.37 14.37 16.73
CA GLU A 71 4.65 15.62 17.04
C GLU A 71 3.55 15.92 16.02
N ARG A 72 3.84 15.72 14.72
CA ARG A 72 2.85 15.90 13.68
C ARG A 72 1.79 14.80 13.69
N LEU A 73 2.11 13.59 14.17
CA LEU A 73 1.13 12.52 14.34
C LEU A 73 0.16 12.84 15.48
N ARG A 74 0.59 13.50 16.55
CA ARG A 74 -0.31 14.04 17.60
C ARG A 74 -1.28 15.08 17.03
N THR A 75 -0.78 15.97 16.18
CA THR A 75 -1.64 16.94 15.47
C THR A 75 -2.63 16.25 14.51
N ALA A 76 -2.15 15.24 13.79
CA ALA A 76 -3.00 14.44 12.89
C ALA A 76 -4.08 13.66 13.65
N PHE A 77 -3.76 13.12 14.84
CA PHE A 77 -4.71 12.47 15.72
C PHE A 77 -5.79 13.46 16.19
N ALA A 78 -5.42 14.68 16.60
CA ALA A 78 -6.36 15.74 16.96
C ALA A 78 -7.27 16.17 15.79
N ALA A 79 -6.84 15.93 14.54
CA ALA A 79 -7.66 16.12 13.35
C ALA A 79 -8.61 14.95 13.06
N GLY A 80 -8.55 13.85 13.84
CA GLY A 80 -9.41 12.69 13.72
C GLY A 80 -8.77 11.47 13.01
N ILE A 81 -7.43 11.46 12.83
CA ILE A 81 -6.71 10.31 12.28
C ILE A 81 -6.39 9.34 13.41
N THR A 82 -7.20 8.30 13.58
CA THR A 82 -7.07 7.31 14.66
C THR A 82 -6.43 5.99 14.20
N GLN A 83 -6.19 5.82 12.91
CA GLN A 83 -5.50 4.66 12.33
C GLN A 83 -4.34 5.14 11.47
N MET A 84 -3.21 4.44 11.53
CA MET A 84 -2.00 4.82 10.77
C MET A 84 -1.29 3.60 10.19
N GLY A 85 -0.82 3.74 8.95
CA GLY A 85 -0.04 2.72 8.24
C GLY A 85 1.45 3.04 8.24
N GLU A 86 2.28 2.04 8.55
CA GLU A 86 3.74 2.15 8.58
C GLU A 86 4.43 1.06 7.74
N ASN A 87 5.48 1.43 7.02
CA ASN A 87 6.24 0.48 6.22
C ASN A 87 7.31 -0.27 7.03
N LYS A 88 8.02 0.40 7.94
CA LYS A 88 9.14 -0.16 8.70
C LYS A 88 8.68 -0.50 10.10
N VAL A 89 8.74 -1.79 10.47
CA VAL A 89 8.25 -2.27 11.77
C VAL A 89 8.92 -1.61 12.96
N GLN A 90 10.23 -1.29 12.87
CA GLN A 90 10.93 -0.62 13.96
C GLN A 90 10.44 0.82 14.16
N GLU A 91 10.16 1.54 13.07
CA GLU A 91 9.57 2.88 13.13
C GLU A 91 8.15 2.82 13.69
N ALA A 92 7.35 1.86 13.22
CA ALA A 92 5.99 1.63 13.71
C ALA A 92 5.96 1.34 15.20
N GLN A 93 6.82 0.43 15.69
CA GLN A 93 6.90 0.09 17.10
C GLN A 93 7.29 1.29 17.96
N ARG A 94 8.35 2.01 17.59
CA ARG A 94 8.75 3.23 18.31
C ARG A 94 7.61 4.25 18.40
N LYS A 95 6.92 4.49 17.29
CA LYS A 95 5.76 5.40 17.26
C LYS A 95 4.61 4.90 18.12
N SER A 96 4.31 3.60 18.09
CA SER A 96 3.25 3.01 18.92
C SER A 96 3.55 3.16 20.42
N GLU A 97 4.82 3.01 20.83
CA GLU A 97 5.26 3.18 22.21
C GLU A 97 5.20 4.67 22.64
N ASN A 98 5.72 5.59 21.82
CA ASN A 98 5.80 7.02 22.12
C ASN A 98 4.43 7.74 22.04
N LEU A 99 3.45 7.15 21.36
CA LEU A 99 2.09 7.68 21.16
C LEU A 99 1.03 6.77 21.80
N ALA A 100 1.41 5.92 22.77
CA ALA A 100 0.51 4.96 23.39
C ALA A 100 -0.69 5.64 24.12
N ASP A 101 -0.48 6.89 24.58
CA ASP A 101 -1.51 7.73 25.20
C ASP A 101 -2.65 8.10 24.25
N LEU A 102 -2.47 8.00 22.95
CA LEU A 102 -3.48 8.37 21.94
C LEU A 102 -4.39 7.21 21.52
N GLY A 103 -4.00 5.96 21.76
CA GLY A 103 -4.80 4.79 21.34
C GLY A 103 -4.91 4.65 19.81
N ILE A 104 -3.85 4.99 19.08
CA ILE A 104 -3.80 4.85 17.61
C ILE A 104 -3.79 3.37 17.24
N SER A 105 -4.62 2.97 16.28
CA SER A 105 -4.57 1.64 15.67
C SER A 105 -3.48 1.60 14.59
N TRP A 106 -2.57 0.63 14.69
CA TRP A 106 -1.39 0.54 13.84
C TRP A 106 -1.49 -0.59 12.82
N SER A 107 -1.37 -0.23 11.54
CA SER A 107 -1.25 -1.18 10.42
C SER A 107 0.18 -1.24 9.93
N VAL A 108 0.83 -2.39 10.00
CA VAL A 108 2.15 -2.61 9.37
C VAL A 108 1.91 -3.06 7.93
N ILE A 109 2.32 -2.24 6.96
CA ILE A 109 2.02 -2.45 5.53
C ILE A 109 3.25 -2.76 4.67
N GLY A 110 4.44 -2.81 5.25
CA GLY A 110 5.69 -3.13 4.54
C GLY A 110 6.17 -4.53 4.81
N HIS A 111 7.03 -5.02 3.91
CA HIS A 111 7.64 -6.36 4.02
C HIS A 111 8.31 -6.58 5.37
N LEU A 112 8.12 -7.77 5.93
CA LEU A 112 8.58 -8.15 7.25
C LEU A 112 9.53 -9.35 7.18
N GLN A 113 10.75 -9.16 7.65
CA GLN A 113 11.65 -10.29 7.89
C GLN A 113 11.12 -11.14 9.05
N THR A 114 11.18 -12.46 8.92
CA THR A 114 10.64 -13.43 9.91
C THR A 114 11.17 -13.20 11.34
N ASN A 115 12.46 -12.82 11.49
CA ASN A 115 13.06 -12.52 12.79
C ASN A 115 12.46 -11.28 13.49
N LYS A 116 11.67 -10.46 12.78
CA LYS A 116 10.96 -9.28 13.30
C LYS A 116 9.49 -9.54 13.63
N ALA A 117 9.00 -10.76 13.46
CA ALA A 117 7.61 -11.14 13.77
C ALA A 117 7.22 -10.79 15.21
N LYS A 118 8.14 -10.93 16.18
CA LYS A 118 7.91 -10.54 17.58
C LYS A 118 7.52 -9.06 17.75
N ASN A 119 8.10 -8.18 16.91
CA ASN A 119 7.83 -6.74 17.00
C ASN A 119 6.39 -6.45 16.55
N VAL A 120 5.95 -7.00 15.40
CA VAL A 120 4.56 -6.85 14.91
C VAL A 120 3.58 -7.41 15.92
N ALA A 121 3.83 -8.63 16.43
CA ALA A 121 2.96 -9.29 17.41
C ALA A 121 2.80 -8.50 18.73
N ALA A 122 3.71 -7.59 19.05
CA ALA A 122 3.67 -6.83 20.28
C ALA A 122 2.64 -5.68 20.25
N PHE A 123 2.46 -5.00 19.10
CA PHE A 123 1.68 -3.76 19.06
C PHE A 123 0.67 -3.68 17.91
N ALA A 124 0.96 -4.32 16.75
CA ALA A 124 0.16 -4.09 15.55
C ALA A 124 -1.27 -4.67 15.69
N ASP A 125 -2.24 -3.94 15.16
CA ASP A 125 -3.63 -4.40 15.05
C ASP A 125 -3.87 -5.09 13.71
N GLU A 126 -3.07 -4.71 12.70
CA GLU A 126 -3.18 -5.21 11.34
C GLU A 126 -1.80 -5.37 10.69
N PHE A 127 -1.63 -6.44 9.90
CA PHE A 127 -0.45 -6.66 9.08
C PHE A 127 -0.86 -6.95 7.64
N GLN A 128 -0.42 -6.14 6.68
CA GLN A 128 -0.89 -6.22 5.29
C GLN A 128 0.13 -6.83 4.30
N ALA A 129 1.25 -7.34 4.79
CA ALA A 129 2.34 -7.83 3.93
C ALA A 129 2.69 -9.31 4.18
N LEU A 130 1.67 -10.16 4.43
CA LEU A 130 1.87 -11.58 4.64
C LEU A 130 2.10 -12.28 3.30
N ASP A 131 3.31 -12.85 3.10
CA ASP A 131 3.75 -13.41 1.81
C ASP A 131 4.45 -14.77 1.92
N SER A 132 4.48 -15.39 3.11
CA SER A 132 5.07 -16.72 3.27
C SER A 132 4.51 -17.47 4.48
N LEU A 133 4.38 -18.80 4.37
CA LEU A 133 3.95 -19.65 5.50
C LEU A 133 4.94 -19.60 6.67
N ARG A 134 6.24 -19.46 6.39
CA ARG A 134 7.26 -19.26 7.42
C ARG A 134 7.00 -18.00 8.24
N LEU A 135 6.57 -16.92 7.62
CA LEU A 135 6.21 -15.68 8.32
C LEU A 135 4.89 -15.87 9.08
N ALA A 136 3.89 -16.54 8.49
CA ALA A 136 2.63 -16.85 9.14
C ALA A 136 2.86 -17.65 10.44
N GLU A 137 3.66 -18.72 10.40
CA GLU A 137 4.04 -19.51 11.56
C GLU A 137 4.74 -18.69 12.65
N ALA A 138 5.69 -17.83 12.23
CA ALA A 138 6.43 -17.00 13.18
C ALA A 138 5.52 -15.98 13.88
N LEU A 139 4.57 -15.36 13.16
CA LEU A 139 3.58 -14.44 13.71
C LEU A 139 2.62 -15.18 14.64
N ASP A 140 2.03 -16.28 14.19
CA ASP A 140 1.05 -17.06 14.94
C ASP A 140 1.62 -17.52 16.29
N ARG A 141 2.82 -18.11 16.29
CA ARG A 141 3.50 -18.53 17.52
C ARG A 141 3.72 -17.37 18.52
N ARG A 142 4.04 -16.16 18.02
CA ARG A 142 4.25 -14.99 18.87
C ARG A 142 2.94 -14.44 19.41
N LEU A 143 1.91 -14.44 18.58
CA LEU A 143 0.56 -13.98 18.95
C LEU A 143 -0.08 -14.92 19.98
N GLN A 144 0.04 -16.25 19.80
CA GLN A 144 -0.42 -17.23 20.78
C GLN A 144 0.24 -17.01 22.14
N ALA A 145 1.58 -16.84 22.17
CA ALA A 145 2.31 -16.57 23.40
C ALA A 145 1.89 -15.25 24.08
N ALA A 146 1.37 -14.28 23.32
CA ALA A 146 0.88 -12.99 23.82
C ALA A 146 -0.64 -12.99 24.11
N GLY A 147 -1.37 -14.07 23.84
CA GLY A 147 -2.82 -14.15 23.96
C GLY A 147 -3.55 -13.19 23.01
N ARG A 148 -2.96 -12.90 21.83
CA ARG A 148 -3.46 -11.93 20.85
C ARG A 148 -3.83 -12.58 19.53
N GLY A 149 -4.76 -11.96 18.79
CA GLY A 149 -4.99 -12.21 17.38
C GLY A 149 -4.54 -11.02 16.55
N LEU A 150 -4.35 -11.23 15.24
CA LEU A 150 -3.92 -10.21 14.28
C LEU A 150 -4.72 -10.30 12.99
N ASP A 151 -5.24 -9.18 12.53
CA ASP A 151 -5.85 -9.08 11.21
C ASP A 151 -4.74 -9.04 10.15
N VAL A 152 -4.82 -9.90 9.14
CA VAL A 152 -3.79 -10.01 8.11
C VAL A 152 -4.36 -9.91 6.70
N TYR A 153 -3.58 -9.33 5.81
CA TYR A 153 -3.80 -9.37 4.36
C TYR A 153 -2.64 -10.10 3.71
N VAL A 154 -2.96 -10.95 2.75
CA VAL A 154 -1.97 -11.66 1.94
C VAL A 154 -1.48 -10.72 0.85
N GLN A 155 -0.16 -10.49 0.83
CA GLN A 155 0.46 -9.64 -0.19
C GLN A 155 0.69 -10.43 -1.46
N VAL A 156 0.25 -9.86 -2.60
CA VAL A 156 0.38 -10.44 -3.94
C VAL A 156 1.18 -9.51 -4.83
N ASN A 157 2.15 -10.04 -5.55
CA ASN A 157 2.88 -9.34 -6.61
C ASN A 157 2.07 -9.35 -7.90
N SER A 158 1.04 -8.51 -7.99
CA SER A 158 0.21 -8.39 -9.19
C SER A 158 0.89 -7.67 -10.35
N SER A 159 2.03 -7.03 -10.12
CA SER A 159 2.78 -6.29 -11.15
C SER A 159 3.72 -7.19 -11.96
N GLY A 160 4.09 -8.37 -11.42
CA GLY A 160 5.08 -9.25 -12.02
C GLY A 160 6.52 -8.69 -12.00
N GLU A 161 6.78 -7.61 -11.23
CA GLU A 161 8.12 -7.03 -11.11
C GLU A 161 8.94 -7.83 -10.10
N PRO A 162 10.10 -8.42 -10.47
CA PRO A 162 10.90 -9.26 -9.57
C PRO A 162 11.41 -8.53 -8.32
N SER A 163 11.47 -7.20 -8.36
CA SER A 163 11.90 -6.37 -7.23
C SER A 163 10.82 -6.17 -6.16
N LYS A 164 9.57 -6.58 -6.42
CA LYS A 164 8.47 -6.43 -5.48
C LYS A 164 8.20 -7.69 -4.69
N PHE A 165 7.91 -7.49 -3.41
CA PHE A 165 7.48 -8.56 -2.49
C PHE A 165 6.03 -8.98 -2.77
N GLY A 166 5.68 -10.14 -2.29
CA GLY A 166 4.36 -10.74 -2.40
C GLY A 166 4.40 -12.08 -3.14
N LEU A 167 3.35 -12.85 -2.98
CA LEU A 167 3.17 -14.12 -3.69
C LEU A 167 2.92 -13.87 -5.18
N GLU A 168 3.36 -14.80 -6.01
CA GLU A 168 2.89 -14.85 -7.38
C GLU A 168 1.38 -15.15 -7.41
N PRO A 169 0.62 -14.58 -8.35
CA PRO A 169 -0.82 -14.80 -8.43
C PRO A 169 -1.25 -16.28 -8.46
N ALA A 170 -0.44 -17.14 -9.06
CA ALA A 170 -0.71 -18.58 -9.15
C ALA A 170 -0.64 -19.31 -7.79
N ASP A 171 0.14 -18.80 -6.85
CA ASP A 171 0.39 -19.45 -5.56
C ASP A 171 -0.63 -19.04 -4.47
N VAL A 172 -1.48 -18.04 -4.75
CA VAL A 172 -2.38 -17.44 -3.75
C VAL A 172 -3.41 -18.44 -3.23
N ALA A 173 -3.98 -19.28 -4.09
CA ALA A 173 -5.01 -20.24 -3.70
C ALA A 173 -4.49 -21.27 -2.68
N ASP A 174 -3.35 -21.88 -2.97
CA ASP A 174 -2.72 -22.87 -2.08
C ASP A 174 -2.24 -22.23 -0.78
N PHE A 175 -1.72 -21.02 -0.86
CA PHE A 175 -1.31 -20.27 0.32
C PHE A 175 -2.50 -19.98 1.25
N LEU A 176 -3.61 -19.48 0.72
CA LEU A 176 -4.83 -19.21 1.50
C LEU A 176 -5.41 -20.48 2.12
N ALA A 177 -5.38 -21.61 1.40
CA ALA A 177 -5.84 -22.89 1.90
C ALA A 177 -5.00 -23.42 3.10
N ALA A 178 -3.74 -23.02 3.20
CA ALA A 178 -2.85 -23.41 4.31
C ALA A 178 -3.02 -22.52 5.56
N LEU A 179 -3.52 -21.28 5.43
CA LEU A 179 -3.58 -20.29 6.52
C LEU A 179 -4.49 -20.68 7.72
N PRO A 180 -5.57 -21.47 7.59
CA PRO A 180 -6.38 -21.89 8.74
C PRO A 180 -5.60 -22.65 9.83
N ALA A 181 -4.40 -23.19 9.52
CA ALA A 181 -3.50 -23.80 10.52
C ALA A 181 -2.94 -22.78 11.54
N TYR A 182 -2.99 -21.48 11.24
CA TYR A 182 -2.44 -20.39 12.06
C TYR A 182 -3.57 -19.61 12.74
N SER A 183 -4.10 -20.14 13.83
CA SER A 183 -5.36 -19.72 14.47
C SER A 183 -5.37 -18.30 15.03
N SER A 184 -4.19 -17.68 15.27
CA SER A 184 -4.10 -16.29 15.72
C SER A 184 -4.16 -15.28 14.57
N LEU A 185 -4.12 -15.75 13.31
CA LEU A 185 -4.20 -14.89 12.12
C LEU A 185 -5.64 -14.88 11.57
N ARG A 186 -6.22 -13.70 11.47
CA ARG A 186 -7.53 -13.51 10.85
C ARG A 186 -7.34 -12.94 9.44
N VAL A 187 -7.47 -13.78 8.43
CA VAL A 187 -7.29 -13.39 7.02
C VAL A 187 -8.47 -12.53 6.58
N ARG A 188 -8.24 -11.23 6.40
CA ARG A 188 -9.27 -10.25 6.01
C ARG A 188 -9.39 -10.12 4.49
N GLY A 189 -8.30 -10.34 3.76
CA GLY A 189 -8.28 -10.16 2.32
C GLY A 189 -6.88 -10.18 1.73
N LEU A 190 -6.75 -9.50 0.58
CA LEU A 190 -5.51 -9.45 -0.20
C LEU A 190 -4.99 -8.00 -0.26
N MET A 191 -3.67 -7.86 -0.39
CA MET A 191 -3.02 -6.55 -0.58
C MET A 191 -2.08 -6.59 -1.78
N THR A 192 -1.98 -5.48 -2.51
CA THR A 192 -0.95 -5.30 -3.53
C THR A 192 -0.43 -3.87 -3.64
N LEU A 193 0.74 -3.76 -4.24
CA LEU A 193 1.30 -2.53 -4.78
C LEU A 193 1.31 -2.66 -6.31
N ALA A 194 0.50 -1.87 -7.02
CA ALA A 194 0.46 -1.87 -8.48
C ALA A 194 1.81 -1.50 -9.11
N ALA A 195 1.97 -1.73 -10.41
CA ALA A 195 3.15 -1.35 -11.15
C ALA A 195 3.45 0.15 -10.98
N ASN A 196 4.71 0.49 -10.77
CA ASN A 196 5.14 1.90 -10.68
C ASN A 196 5.39 2.42 -12.10
N THR A 197 4.34 2.87 -12.77
CA THR A 197 4.35 3.30 -14.18
C THR A 197 3.27 4.35 -14.45
N ASP A 198 3.48 5.17 -15.47
CA ASP A 198 2.47 6.10 -15.99
C ASP A 198 1.45 5.39 -16.91
N ASP A 199 1.67 4.12 -17.25
CA ASP A 199 0.71 3.32 -18.02
C ASP A 199 -0.49 2.91 -17.15
N ALA A 200 -1.56 3.67 -17.28
CA ALA A 200 -2.81 3.46 -16.57
C ALA A 200 -3.47 2.09 -16.89
N ALA A 201 -3.22 1.51 -18.07
CA ALA A 201 -3.76 0.20 -18.41
C ALA A 201 -3.08 -0.89 -17.60
N ARG A 202 -1.74 -0.82 -17.47
CA ARG A 202 -0.95 -1.76 -16.65
C ARG A 202 -1.31 -1.65 -15.17
N VAL A 203 -1.54 -0.44 -14.65
CA VAL A 203 -2.00 -0.24 -13.26
C VAL A 203 -3.37 -0.89 -13.06
N ARG A 204 -4.32 -0.65 -13.97
CA ARG A 204 -5.66 -1.27 -13.90
C ARG A 204 -5.61 -2.79 -14.01
N GLU A 205 -4.70 -3.35 -14.80
CA GLU A 205 -4.53 -4.81 -14.88
C GLU A 205 -4.08 -5.40 -13.54
N CYS A 206 -3.15 -4.76 -12.81
CA CYS A 206 -2.78 -5.18 -11.45
C CYS A 206 -4.01 -5.28 -10.54
N PHE A 207 -4.90 -4.28 -10.56
CA PHE A 207 -6.11 -4.29 -9.74
C PHE A 207 -7.15 -5.33 -10.21
N SER A 208 -7.23 -5.58 -11.51
CA SER A 208 -8.07 -6.63 -12.08
C SER A 208 -7.63 -8.03 -11.64
N ILE A 209 -6.32 -8.30 -11.61
CA ILE A 209 -5.76 -9.55 -11.06
C ILE A 209 -6.22 -9.74 -9.62
N MET A 210 -6.08 -8.71 -8.78
CA MET A 210 -6.45 -8.77 -7.38
C MET A 210 -7.94 -9.06 -7.18
N ARG A 211 -8.80 -8.45 -7.98
CA ARG A 211 -10.24 -8.71 -7.94
C ARG A 211 -10.56 -10.16 -8.29
N ARG A 212 -9.97 -10.71 -9.36
CA ARG A 212 -10.16 -12.12 -9.75
C ARG A 212 -9.71 -13.08 -8.65
N LEU A 213 -8.56 -12.83 -8.03
CA LEU A 213 -8.04 -13.65 -6.92
C LEU A 213 -8.96 -13.60 -5.69
N ARG A 214 -9.43 -12.41 -5.31
CA ARG A 214 -10.38 -12.22 -4.22
C ARG A 214 -11.69 -12.98 -4.49
N ASP A 215 -12.25 -12.86 -5.69
CA ASP A 215 -13.51 -13.50 -6.06
C ASP A 215 -13.39 -15.03 -6.01
N ALA A 216 -12.26 -15.58 -6.49
CA ALA A 216 -11.95 -17.01 -6.37
C ALA A 216 -11.80 -17.46 -4.91
N ALA A 217 -11.10 -16.67 -4.08
CA ALA A 217 -10.92 -16.97 -2.65
C ALA A 217 -12.24 -16.94 -1.87
N LEU A 218 -13.14 -16.01 -2.18
CA LEU A 218 -14.50 -15.96 -1.62
C LEU A 218 -15.32 -17.20 -2.00
N GLN A 219 -15.27 -17.61 -3.26
CA GLN A 219 -15.95 -18.83 -3.73
C GLN A 219 -15.41 -20.08 -3.05
N ALA A 220 -14.10 -20.13 -2.78
CA ALA A 220 -13.46 -21.24 -2.09
C ALA A 220 -13.66 -21.19 -0.55
N GLY A 221 -14.18 -20.08 0.02
CA GLY A 221 -14.33 -19.90 1.46
C GLY A 221 -13.01 -19.76 2.21
N THR A 222 -11.91 -19.38 1.52
CA THR A 222 -10.57 -19.29 2.10
C THR A 222 -10.22 -17.87 2.58
N VAL A 223 -11.07 -16.90 2.32
CA VAL A 223 -10.95 -15.53 2.83
C VAL A 223 -12.30 -15.10 3.41
N GLY A 224 -12.29 -14.44 4.58
CA GLY A 224 -13.52 -14.05 5.27
C GLY A 224 -14.27 -12.93 4.55
N ASP A 225 -13.82 -11.67 4.76
CA ASP A 225 -14.54 -10.49 4.23
C ASP A 225 -14.22 -10.20 2.75
N GLY A 226 -13.17 -10.81 2.21
CA GLY A 226 -12.74 -10.57 0.83
C GLY A 226 -12.29 -9.12 0.58
N LEU A 227 -11.64 -8.51 1.56
CA LEU A 227 -11.20 -7.12 1.46
C LEU A 227 -10.01 -7.00 0.49
N LEU A 228 -9.92 -5.86 -0.21
CA LEU A 228 -8.81 -5.53 -1.09
C LEU A 228 -8.12 -4.25 -0.63
N SER A 229 -6.90 -4.38 -0.12
CA SER A 229 -6.04 -3.24 0.17
C SER A 229 -5.16 -2.94 -1.03
N MET A 230 -5.54 -1.94 -1.82
CA MET A 230 -4.81 -1.53 -3.02
C MET A 230 -5.12 -0.07 -3.36
N GLY A 231 -4.17 0.61 -3.99
CA GLY A 231 -4.24 2.03 -4.31
C GLY A 231 -3.51 2.91 -3.31
N MET A 232 -2.73 3.85 -3.83
CA MET A 232 -1.95 4.86 -3.12
C MET A 232 -2.28 6.26 -3.63
N SER A 233 -1.57 7.29 -3.18
CA SER A 233 -1.87 8.70 -3.52
C SER A 233 -1.99 8.99 -5.03
N GLY A 234 -1.31 8.23 -5.89
CA GLY A 234 -1.31 8.43 -7.34
C GLY A 234 -2.32 7.59 -8.12
N ASP A 235 -2.86 6.51 -7.55
CA ASP A 235 -3.64 5.51 -8.28
C ASP A 235 -4.89 5.00 -7.54
N PHE A 236 -5.20 5.57 -6.37
CA PHE A 236 -6.28 5.04 -5.54
C PHE A 236 -7.67 5.17 -6.16
N GLU A 237 -7.92 6.17 -7.03
CA GLU A 237 -9.18 6.27 -7.75
C GLU A 237 -9.38 5.07 -8.69
N ALA A 238 -8.34 4.71 -9.46
CA ALA A 238 -8.37 3.54 -10.33
C ALA A 238 -8.49 2.24 -9.52
N ALA A 239 -7.87 2.18 -8.32
CA ALA A 239 -8.00 1.06 -7.42
C ALA A 239 -9.45 0.91 -6.90
N ILE A 240 -10.12 2.01 -6.54
CA ILE A 240 -11.53 2.02 -6.11
C ILE A 240 -12.43 1.51 -7.24
N GLU A 241 -12.22 2.00 -8.46
CA GLU A 241 -12.93 1.52 -9.66
C GLU A 241 -12.65 0.03 -9.93
N GLY A 242 -11.44 -0.45 -9.57
CA GLY A 242 -11.04 -1.86 -9.63
C GLY A 242 -11.56 -2.74 -8.48
N GLY A 243 -12.27 -2.16 -7.48
CA GLY A 243 -12.87 -2.90 -6.36
C GLY A 243 -12.11 -2.81 -5.04
N SER A 244 -11.17 -1.86 -4.87
CA SER A 244 -10.49 -1.63 -3.59
C SER A 244 -11.48 -1.35 -2.46
N THR A 245 -11.21 -1.90 -1.28
CA THR A 245 -11.93 -1.63 -0.03
C THR A 245 -11.07 -0.91 1.00
N CYS A 246 -9.76 -0.77 0.73
CA CYS A 246 -8.83 -0.01 1.56
C CYS A 246 -7.80 0.68 0.68
N VAL A 247 -7.75 2.02 0.73
CA VAL A 247 -6.75 2.83 0.04
C VAL A 247 -5.74 3.38 1.04
N ARG A 248 -4.44 3.37 0.66
CA ARG A 248 -3.33 3.75 1.53
C ARG A 248 -2.73 5.07 1.06
N VAL A 249 -3.06 6.16 1.74
CA VAL A 249 -2.74 7.51 1.29
C VAL A 249 -1.79 8.20 2.28
N GLY A 250 -0.61 8.58 1.82
CA GLY A 250 0.40 9.29 2.63
C GLY A 250 0.53 10.76 2.24
N GLN A 251 1.16 11.02 1.11
CA GLN A 251 1.53 12.39 0.68
C GLN A 251 0.33 13.35 0.56
N ALA A 252 -0.81 12.88 0.09
CA ALA A 252 -2.00 13.72 -0.02
C ALA A 252 -2.57 14.15 1.34
N ILE A 253 -2.20 13.47 2.44
CA ILE A 253 -2.65 13.80 3.80
C ILE A 253 -1.55 14.55 4.57
N PHE A 254 -0.33 13.98 4.59
CA PHE A 254 0.77 14.50 5.41
C PHE A 254 1.65 15.53 4.69
N GLY A 255 1.57 15.61 3.35
CA GLY A 255 2.40 16.45 2.51
C GLY A 255 3.57 15.70 1.86
N ALA A 256 4.37 16.43 1.09
CA ALA A 256 5.54 15.90 0.41
C ALA A 256 6.56 15.32 1.41
N ARG A 257 7.25 14.26 1.00
CA ARG A 257 8.32 13.64 1.80
C ARG A 257 9.57 14.49 1.76
N ALA A 258 10.31 14.53 2.88
CA ALA A 258 11.63 15.15 2.95
C ALA A 258 12.68 14.37 2.12
N THR A 259 12.47 13.08 1.90
CA THR A 259 13.36 12.18 1.16
C THR A 259 12.71 11.71 -0.14
N PRO A 260 13.46 11.64 -1.27
CA PRO A 260 12.96 11.13 -2.55
C PRO A 260 12.45 9.69 -2.44
N ASP A 261 11.55 9.30 -3.34
CA ASP A 261 11.00 7.93 -3.39
C ASP A 261 12.07 6.87 -3.66
N SER A 262 13.16 7.19 -4.36
CA SER A 262 14.34 6.33 -4.56
C SER A 262 15.00 5.86 -3.26
N HIS A 263 14.84 6.59 -2.15
CA HIS A 263 15.30 6.15 -0.81
C HIS A 263 14.49 4.96 -0.28
N TYR A 264 13.23 4.80 -0.70
CA TYR A 264 12.32 3.75 -0.24
C TYR A 264 12.18 2.59 -1.23
N TRP A 265 12.50 2.87 -2.48
CA TRP A 265 12.51 1.95 -3.61
C TRP A 265 13.87 2.05 -4.28
N PRO A 266 14.95 1.48 -3.69
CA PRO A 266 16.24 1.49 -4.35
C PRO A 266 16.10 0.80 -5.70
N GLU A 267 16.56 1.48 -6.76
CA GLU A 267 16.71 0.87 -8.07
C GLU A 267 17.59 -0.37 -7.90
N THR A 268 17.15 -1.50 -8.46
CA THR A 268 17.96 -2.71 -8.45
C THR A 268 19.30 -2.38 -9.09
N PRO A 269 20.47 -2.72 -8.48
CA PRO A 269 21.75 -2.49 -9.12
C PRO A 269 21.72 -3.16 -10.50
N GLN A 270 21.93 -2.40 -11.56
CA GLN A 270 22.17 -2.96 -12.87
C GLN A 270 23.42 -3.84 -12.73
N THR A 271 23.24 -5.16 -12.77
CA THR A 271 24.34 -6.11 -12.85
C THR A 271 25.08 -5.82 -14.15
N ALA A 272 26.31 -5.34 -14.01
CA ALA A 272 27.27 -5.18 -15.11
C ALA A 272 27.69 -6.52 -15.65
#